data_dd1472c7720b76c5894bb758a8223865
#
_entry.id   dd1472c7720b76c5894bb758a8223865
#
_cell.length_a   1.000
_cell.length_b   1.000
_cell.length_c   1.000
_cell.angle_alpha   90.00
_cell.angle_beta   90.00
_cell.angle_gamma   90.00
#
_symmetry.space_group_name_H-M   'P 1'
#
loop_
_entity.id
_entity.type
_entity.pdbx_description
1 polymer ?
#
loop_
_entity_poly.entity_id
_entity_poly.type
_entity_poly.pdbx_seq_one_letter_code
_entity_poly.pdbx_strand_id
1 'polypeptide(L)'
;KWLSEVVRWTWRVKLSTQIETDLMSQVREAAEAEAINVFAANLKDLLLLAPAGPRPTLGLDPGLRTGVKVAVIDGTGQVVDHGAIFPHAPQNKWEPSIAQLAAWCQKYQIELVAIGNGTASRETEKLVGDLCKRYPELKLARIVVNESGASIYSASEFASKELPDLDVTIRGAVSIARRLQDPLAELVKIEPKSIGVGQYQHDVSQVQLSRSLDAVVEDCVNGVGVDLNTASVPLLTRVSGLNPSIAQNIVDFRNQNGKFVSRKQLLKVSRLGERTFEQAAGFLRIAGGDNPLDRSSVHPEAYGVVEGIAKGNDRKVEDIIGDSAFLRSLNPQDYVTEQFGLPTIKDIISELEKPGRDPRPEFRFASFEEGVETLKDLKPGMVLEGSVTNVTNFGAFVDIGVHQDGLVHISALSHTFVKDPREVVKAGDIVKVKVMEVDIPRKRIGLSMRMDDQPGAETQAKPARGADRNAGRSGGRKPQGGQGQAQGAMAGALAQALASARKNGR
;
A
#
# COMPACT_ATOMS: atom_id res chain seq x y z
N LYS A 1 -54.89 -2.93 -36.67
CA LYS A 1 -53.84 -3.88 -37.13
C LYS A 1 -52.51 -3.16 -37.45
N TRP A 2 -52.52 -2.25 -38.43
CA TRP A 2 -51.32 -1.52 -38.87
C TRP A 2 -50.62 -0.76 -37.73
N LEU A 3 -51.30 0.04 -36.90
CA LEU A 3 -50.74 0.74 -35.76
C LEU A 3 -50.03 -0.22 -34.75
N SER A 4 -50.65 -1.38 -34.50
CA SER A 4 -50.02 -2.38 -33.60
C SER A 4 -48.73 -2.98 -34.21
N GLU A 5 -48.63 -3.09 -35.50
CA GLU A 5 -47.44 -3.55 -36.21
C GLU A 5 -46.32 -2.48 -36.17
N VAL A 6 -46.69 -1.21 -36.39
CA VAL A 6 -45.75 -0.07 -36.28
C VAL A 6 -45.20 0.04 -34.85
N VAL A 7 -46.06 -0.05 -33.83
CA VAL A 7 -45.60 -0.02 -32.41
C VAL A 7 -44.67 -1.18 -32.11
N ARG A 8 -45.02 -2.41 -32.54
CA ARG A 8 -44.13 -3.57 -32.34
C ARG A 8 -42.79 -3.41 -33.05
N TRP A 9 -42.80 -2.90 -34.28
CA TRP A 9 -41.60 -2.69 -35.07
C TRP A 9 -40.73 -1.61 -34.44
N THR A 10 -41.31 -0.47 -34.06
CA THR A 10 -40.59 0.63 -33.39
C THR A 10 -39.97 0.15 -32.08
N TRP A 11 -40.71 -0.61 -31.28
CA TRP A 11 -40.17 -1.20 -30.07
C TRP A 11 -38.98 -2.11 -30.36
N ARG A 12 -39.13 -3.12 -31.22
CA ARG A 12 -38.09 -4.12 -31.48
C ARG A 12 -36.87 -3.58 -32.19
N VAL A 13 -37.03 -2.66 -33.12
CA VAL A 13 -35.95 -2.23 -34.02
C VAL A 13 -35.31 -0.91 -33.59
N LYS A 14 -36.04 -0.05 -32.87
CA LYS A 14 -35.54 1.26 -32.47
C LYS A 14 -35.34 1.38 -30.95
N LEU A 15 -36.40 1.17 -30.18
CA LEU A 15 -36.36 1.49 -28.76
C LEU A 15 -35.65 0.41 -27.91
N SER A 16 -35.98 -0.87 -28.12
CA SER A 16 -35.42 -1.95 -27.30
C SER A 16 -33.86 -1.98 -27.39
N THR A 17 -33.36 -1.96 -28.61
CA THR A 17 -31.91 -2.00 -28.86
C THR A 17 -31.21 -0.76 -28.29
N GLN A 18 -31.83 0.43 -28.46
CA GLN A 18 -31.23 1.66 -27.92
C GLN A 18 -31.21 1.64 -26.38
N ILE A 19 -32.33 1.28 -25.76
CA ILE A 19 -32.43 1.19 -24.30
C ILE A 19 -31.45 0.16 -23.72
N GLU A 20 -31.35 -1.03 -24.36
CA GLU A 20 -30.38 -2.04 -23.94
C GLU A 20 -28.95 -1.54 -24.03
N THR A 21 -28.59 -0.86 -25.12
CA THR A 21 -27.26 -0.28 -25.30
C THR A 21 -26.96 0.79 -24.25
N ASP A 22 -27.91 1.71 -24.03
CA ASP A 22 -27.76 2.78 -23.06
C ASP A 22 -27.61 2.25 -21.61
N LEU A 23 -28.45 1.27 -21.25
CA LEU A 23 -28.38 0.63 -19.92
C LEU A 23 -27.06 -0.13 -19.73
N MET A 24 -26.62 -0.89 -20.74
CA MET A 24 -25.35 -1.62 -20.66
C MET A 24 -24.16 -0.68 -20.58
N SER A 25 -24.19 0.46 -21.30
CA SER A 25 -23.15 1.49 -21.18
C SER A 25 -23.08 2.07 -19.77
N GLN A 26 -24.22 2.43 -19.17
CA GLN A 26 -24.27 2.95 -17.81
C GLN A 26 -23.75 1.94 -16.77
N VAL A 27 -24.15 0.67 -16.90
CA VAL A 27 -23.65 -0.39 -16.00
C VAL A 27 -22.16 -0.58 -16.15
N ARG A 28 -21.65 -0.57 -17.37
CA ARG A 28 -20.24 -0.69 -17.67
C ARG A 28 -19.45 0.47 -17.08
N GLU A 29 -19.87 1.71 -17.32
CA GLU A 29 -19.22 2.93 -16.80
C GLU A 29 -19.14 2.91 -15.26
N ALA A 30 -20.23 2.51 -14.59
CA ALA A 30 -20.26 2.38 -13.14
C ALA A 30 -19.30 1.29 -12.64
N ALA A 31 -19.22 0.15 -13.33
CA ALA A 31 -18.31 -0.94 -12.98
C ALA A 31 -16.83 -0.56 -13.21
N GLU A 32 -16.53 0.14 -14.30
CA GLU A 32 -15.18 0.66 -14.58
C GLU A 32 -14.74 1.66 -13.52
N ALA A 33 -15.61 2.60 -13.13
CA ALA A 33 -15.32 3.57 -12.08
C ALA A 33 -15.02 2.88 -10.74
N GLU A 34 -15.81 1.89 -10.36
CA GLU A 34 -15.58 1.12 -9.12
C GLU A 34 -14.26 0.34 -9.16
N ALA A 35 -13.94 -0.31 -10.28
CA ALA A 35 -12.65 -1.02 -10.44
C ALA A 35 -11.45 -0.07 -10.32
N ILE A 36 -11.54 1.14 -10.88
CA ILE A 36 -10.51 2.17 -10.77
C ILE A 36 -10.37 2.64 -9.31
N ASN A 37 -11.48 2.86 -8.61
CA ASN A 37 -11.48 3.27 -7.21
C ASN A 37 -10.83 2.21 -6.30
N VAL A 38 -11.13 0.93 -6.53
CA VAL A 38 -10.50 -0.18 -5.79
C VAL A 38 -8.99 -0.20 -6.02
N PHE A 39 -8.55 -0.05 -7.25
CA PHE A 39 -7.10 0.02 -7.55
C PHE A 39 -6.46 1.23 -6.85
N ALA A 40 -7.07 2.40 -6.95
CA ALA A 40 -6.59 3.62 -6.31
C ALA A 40 -6.45 3.45 -4.78
N ALA A 41 -7.44 2.83 -4.13
CA ALA A 41 -7.39 2.54 -2.70
C ALA A 41 -6.27 1.56 -2.34
N ASN A 42 -6.14 0.44 -3.06
CA ASN A 42 -5.08 -0.54 -2.83
C ASN A 42 -3.69 0.06 -3.05
N LEU A 43 -3.52 0.90 -4.07
CA LEU A 43 -2.27 1.60 -4.33
C LEU A 43 -1.93 2.57 -3.18
N LYS A 44 -2.90 3.34 -2.72
CA LYS A 44 -2.73 4.25 -1.58
C LYS A 44 -2.29 3.50 -0.33
N ASP A 45 -2.94 2.40 0.00
CA ASP A 45 -2.59 1.58 1.16
C ASP A 45 -1.15 1.03 1.04
N LEU A 46 -0.75 0.59 -0.15
CA LEU A 46 0.59 0.09 -0.40
C LEU A 46 1.67 1.19 -0.29
N LEU A 47 1.41 2.39 -0.81
CA LEU A 47 2.31 3.54 -0.74
C LEU A 47 2.49 4.06 0.69
N LEU A 48 1.43 3.99 1.50
CA LEU A 48 1.40 4.48 2.87
C LEU A 48 1.68 3.39 3.92
N LEU A 49 2.21 2.23 3.52
CA LEU A 49 2.71 1.24 4.48
C LEU A 49 3.78 1.84 5.39
N ALA A 50 3.83 1.34 6.61
CA ALA A 50 4.80 1.75 7.62
C ALA A 50 6.24 1.53 7.14
N PRO A 51 7.09 2.57 7.07
CA PRO A 51 8.49 2.41 6.72
C PRO A 51 9.26 1.81 7.89
N ALA A 52 10.10 0.80 7.63
CA ALA A 52 11.00 0.27 8.66
C ALA A 52 12.14 1.23 9.01
N GLY A 53 12.35 2.27 8.20
CA GLY A 53 13.38 3.29 8.39
C GLY A 53 14.78 2.88 7.93
N PRO A 54 15.80 3.68 8.26
CA PRO A 54 17.16 3.54 7.76
C PRO A 54 17.94 2.42 8.49
N ARG A 55 17.53 1.18 8.28
CA ARG A 55 18.09 -0.02 8.93
C ARG A 55 18.76 -0.92 7.89
N PRO A 56 19.96 -1.48 8.17
CA PRO A 56 20.59 -2.43 7.27
C PRO A 56 19.68 -3.63 6.99
N THR A 57 19.41 -3.88 5.71
CA THR A 57 18.40 -4.83 5.28
C THR A 57 18.95 -5.82 4.25
N LEU A 58 18.62 -7.09 4.43
CA LEU A 58 18.87 -8.16 3.47
C LEU A 58 17.60 -8.38 2.64
N GLY A 59 17.64 -8.15 1.33
CA GLY A 59 16.56 -8.41 0.40
C GLY A 59 16.68 -9.76 -0.26
N LEU A 60 15.61 -10.53 -0.25
CA LEU A 60 15.52 -11.85 -0.88
C LEU A 60 14.42 -11.82 -1.94
N ASP A 61 14.81 -12.06 -3.19
CA ASP A 61 13.89 -12.27 -4.31
C ASP A 61 13.82 -13.77 -4.57
N PRO A 62 12.72 -14.44 -4.14
CA PRO A 62 12.60 -15.89 -4.18
C PRO A 62 12.55 -16.44 -5.61
N GLY A 63 13.18 -17.57 -5.85
CA GLY A 63 13.12 -18.27 -7.11
C GLY A 63 13.54 -19.74 -6.98
N LEU A 64 12.76 -20.65 -7.56
CA LEU A 64 13.03 -22.09 -7.49
C LEU A 64 14.25 -22.47 -8.35
N ARG A 65 14.15 -22.34 -9.67
CA ARG A 65 15.19 -22.79 -10.62
C ARG A 65 16.37 -21.85 -10.70
N THR A 66 16.12 -20.56 -10.68
CA THR A 66 17.16 -19.51 -10.80
C THR A 66 17.86 -19.19 -9.48
N GLY A 67 17.43 -19.81 -8.39
CA GLY A 67 17.89 -19.52 -7.03
C GLY A 67 17.25 -18.28 -6.47
N VAL A 68 17.46 -18.06 -5.16
CA VAL A 68 17.04 -16.85 -4.44
C VAL A 68 18.10 -15.77 -4.66
N LYS A 69 17.71 -14.64 -5.22
CA LYS A 69 18.61 -13.49 -5.38
C LYS A 69 18.69 -12.74 -4.07
N VAL A 70 19.87 -12.32 -3.74
CA VAL A 70 20.18 -11.68 -2.46
C VAL A 70 20.79 -10.30 -2.72
N ALA A 71 20.25 -9.28 -2.07
CA ALA A 71 20.86 -7.96 -2.03
C ALA A 71 21.04 -7.51 -0.59
N VAL A 72 22.19 -6.97 -0.27
CA VAL A 72 22.52 -6.38 1.03
C VAL A 72 22.53 -4.88 0.87
N ILE A 73 21.67 -4.18 1.59
CA ILE A 73 21.63 -2.72 1.59
C ILE A 73 21.91 -2.18 2.98
N ASP A 74 22.62 -1.05 3.03
CA ASP A 74 22.86 -0.33 4.27
C ASP A 74 21.66 0.52 4.69
N GLY A 75 21.76 1.24 5.81
CA GLY A 75 20.69 2.13 6.31
C GLY A 75 20.36 3.30 5.38
N THR A 76 21.19 3.59 4.37
CA THR A 76 20.91 4.64 3.37
C THR A 76 20.28 4.10 2.08
N GLY A 77 20.07 2.78 2.01
CA GLY A 77 19.55 2.09 0.82
C GLY A 77 20.60 1.82 -0.26
N GLN A 78 21.90 2.04 0.02
CA GLN A 78 22.99 1.69 -0.89
C GLN A 78 23.26 0.19 -0.87
N VAL A 79 23.51 -0.38 -2.04
CA VAL A 79 23.88 -1.79 -2.16
C VAL A 79 25.35 -1.95 -1.76
N VAL A 80 25.59 -2.73 -0.72
CA VAL A 80 26.94 -2.99 -0.19
C VAL A 80 27.46 -4.38 -0.53
N ASP A 81 26.56 -5.33 -0.84
CA ASP A 81 26.90 -6.67 -1.31
C ASP A 81 25.69 -7.30 -2.02
N HIS A 82 25.92 -8.34 -2.81
CA HIS A 82 24.86 -9.07 -3.48
C HIS A 82 25.30 -10.48 -3.87
N GLY A 83 24.33 -11.33 -4.20
CA GLY A 83 24.62 -12.68 -4.66
C GLY A 83 23.36 -13.50 -4.97
N ALA A 84 23.57 -14.81 -5.09
CA ALA A 84 22.48 -15.76 -5.25
C ALA A 84 22.77 -17.01 -4.40
N ILE A 85 21.71 -17.56 -3.82
CA ILE A 85 21.76 -18.82 -3.08
C ILE A 85 20.77 -19.81 -3.71
N PHE A 86 21.00 -21.09 -3.50
CA PHE A 86 20.25 -22.15 -4.19
C PHE A 86 19.72 -23.19 -3.20
N PRO A 87 18.88 -22.79 -2.23
CA PRO A 87 18.39 -23.69 -1.20
C PRO A 87 17.38 -24.73 -1.72
N HIS A 88 16.64 -24.39 -2.81
CA HIS A 88 15.53 -25.16 -3.31
C HIS A 88 15.93 -26.13 -4.44
N ALA A 89 15.02 -27.05 -4.78
CA ALA A 89 15.20 -27.94 -5.92
C ALA A 89 15.44 -27.15 -7.23
N PRO A 90 16.28 -27.64 -8.13
CA PRO A 90 16.94 -28.96 -8.12
C PRO A 90 18.26 -29.01 -7.31
N GLN A 91 18.83 -27.89 -6.91
CA GLN A 91 20.17 -27.83 -6.31
C GLN A 91 20.19 -28.20 -4.83
N ASN A 92 19.13 -27.94 -4.07
CA ASN A 92 18.93 -28.31 -2.66
C ASN A 92 20.12 -27.97 -1.72
N LYS A 93 20.77 -26.83 -1.93
CA LYS A 93 21.92 -26.37 -1.13
C LYS A 93 21.45 -25.61 0.12
N TRP A 94 20.66 -26.27 0.98
CA TRP A 94 20.05 -25.65 2.16
C TRP A 94 21.09 -25.14 3.15
N GLU A 95 21.98 -26.02 3.61
CA GLU A 95 23.02 -25.69 4.60
C GLU A 95 24.02 -24.63 4.12
N PRO A 96 24.57 -24.73 2.90
CA PRO A 96 25.43 -23.67 2.35
C PRO A 96 24.72 -22.32 2.25
N SER A 97 23.42 -22.33 1.94
CA SER A 97 22.63 -21.11 1.84
C SER A 97 22.45 -20.43 3.21
N ILE A 98 22.14 -21.20 4.26
CA ILE A 98 22.06 -20.65 5.63
C ILE A 98 23.42 -20.08 6.07
N ALA A 99 24.51 -20.77 5.83
CA ALA A 99 25.86 -20.31 6.18
C ALA A 99 26.22 -19.00 5.45
N GLN A 100 25.87 -18.90 4.18
CA GLN A 100 26.11 -17.69 3.39
C GLN A 100 25.27 -16.50 3.89
N LEU A 101 23.99 -16.72 4.18
CA LEU A 101 23.11 -15.69 4.75
C LEU A 101 23.62 -15.22 6.12
N ALA A 102 24.02 -16.15 6.99
CA ALA A 102 24.61 -15.82 8.29
C ALA A 102 25.87 -14.96 8.15
N ALA A 103 26.75 -15.30 7.21
CA ALA A 103 27.97 -14.53 6.96
C ALA A 103 27.66 -13.10 6.52
N TRP A 104 26.69 -12.88 5.62
CA TRP A 104 26.26 -11.54 5.24
C TRP A 104 25.64 -10.79 6.42
N CYS A 105 24.76 -11.43 7.19
CA CYS A 105 24.13 -10.81 8.34
C CYS A 105 25.12 -10.35 9.41
N GLN A 106 26.15 -11.15 9.70
CA GLN A 106 27.21 -10.79 10.63
C GLN A 106 28.09 -9.67 10.10
N LYS A 107 28.54 -9.81 8.83
CA LYS A 107 29.48 -8.84 8.21
C LYS A 107 28.88 -7.43 8.13
N TYR A 108 27.59 -7.32 7.76
CA TYR A 108 26.93 -6.05 7.53
C TYR A 108 25.97 -5.63 8.64
N GLN A 109 25.96 -6.36 9.76
CA GLN A 109 25.09 -6.08 10.91
C GLN A 109 23.62 -5.92 10.51
N ILE A 110 23.13 -6.87 9.73
CA ILE A 110 21.76 -6.84 9.23
C ILE A 110 20.78 -6.95 10.40
N GLU A 111 19.75 -6.11 10.37
CA GLU A 111 18.65 -6.12 11.33
C GLU A 111 17.36 -6.71 10.74
N LEU A 112 17.14 -6.48 9.44
CA LEU A 112 15.91 -6.82 8.74
C LEU A 112 16.18 -7.77 7.57
N VAL A 113 15.31 -8.75 7.38
CA VAL A 113 15.29 -9.63 6.20
C VAL A 113 13.96 -9.45 5.49
N ALA A 114 14.00 -8.82 4.32
CA ALA A 114 12.87 -8.62 3.43
C ALA A 114 12.75 -9.77 2.44
N ILE A 115 11.63 -10.47 2.41
CA ILE A 115 11.38 -11.62 1.55
C ILE A 115 10.23 -11.26 0.60
N GLY A 116 10.49 -11.32 -0.71
CA GLY A 116 9.44 -11.11 -1.71
C GLY A 116 8.32 -12.14 -1.59
N ASN A 117 7.08 -11.74 -1.83
CA ASN A 117 5.91 -12.60 -1.69
C ASN A 117 5.55 -13.42 -2.95
N GLY A 118 6.46 -13.54 -3.90
CA GLY A 118 6.27 -14.30 -5.14
C GLY A 118 6.48 -15.80 -5.00
N THR A 119 6.82 -16.44 -6.13
CA THR A 119 7.05 -17.88 -6.19
C THR A 119 8.21 -18.29 -5.27
N ALA A 120 8.04 -19.35 -4.49
CA ALA A 120 8.99 -19.84 -3.48
C ALA A 120 9.18 -18.92 -2.25
N SER A 121 8.29 -17.97 -2.03
CA SER A 121 8.34 -17.08 -0.86
C SER A 121 8.31 -17.87 0.46
N ARG A 122 7.41 -18.83 0.59
CA ARG A 122 7.25 -19.62 1.83
C ARG A 122 8.46 -20.53 2.11
N GLU A 123 9.00 -21.14 1.08
CA GLU A 123 10.21 -21.96 1.20
C GLU A 123 11.41 -21.08 1.61
N THR A 124 11.49 -19.86 1.08
CA THR A 124 12.53 -18.89 1.45
C THR A 124 12.30 -18.35 2.87
N GLU A 125 11.06 -18.12 3.26
CA GLU A 125 10.70 -17.73 4.64
C GLU A 125 11.09 -18.82 5.65
N LYS A 126 10.86 -20.10 5.31
CA LYS A 126 11.32 -21.25 6.13
C LYS A 126 12.84 -21.27 6.26
N LEU A 127 13.56 -21.03 5.17
CA LEU A 127 15.03 -20.93 5.19
C LEU A 127 15.51 -19.84 6.17
N VAL A 128 14.89 -18.66 6.12
CA VAL A 128 15.21 -17.56 7.04
C VAL A 128 14.79 -17.90 8.47
N GLY A 129 13.67 -18.63 8.66
CA GLY A 129 13.26 -19.16 9.96
C GLY A 129 14.31 -20.07 10.56
N ASP A 130 14.86 -21.00 9.78
CA ASP A 130 15.95 -21.90 10.23
C ASP A 130 17.24 -21.11 10.49
N LEU A 131 17.53 -20.06 9.71
CA LEU A 131 18.64 -19.15 9.99
C LEU A 131 18.48 -18.48 11.36
N CYS A 132 17.30 -17.91 11.66
CA CYS A 132 17.03 -17.24 12.94
C CYS A 132 17.12 -18.23 14.14
N LYS A 133 16.62 -19.46 13.97
CA LYS A 133 16.72 -20.51 15.02
C LYS A 133 18.18 -20.92 15.29
N ARG A 134 19.00 -20.97 14.25
CA ARG A 134 20.40 -21.42 14.34
C ARG A 134 21.34 -20.32 14.84
N TYR A 135 21.03 -19.06 14.55
CA TYR A 135 21.83 -17.89 14.91
C TYR A 135 20.96 -16.84 15.65
N PRO A 136 20.43 -17.17 16.83
CA PRO A 136 19.52 -16.29 17.58
C PRO A 136 20.22 -14.98 18.02
N GLU A 137 21.55 -14.98 18.12
CA GLU A 137 22.36 -13.80 18.44
C GLU A 137 22.26 -12.69 17.40
N LEU A 138 21.89 -13.01 16.14
CA LEU A 138 21.71 -12.02 15.07
C LEU A 138 20.46 -11.16 15.25
N LYS A 139 19.48 -11.60 16.05
CA LYS A 139 18.22 -10.88 16.35
C LYS A 139 17.51 -10.37 15.10
N LEU A 140 17.50 -11.15 14.03
CA LEU A 140 16.91 -10.78 12.75
C LEU A 140 15.38 -10.70 12.82
N ALA A 141 14.82 -9.62 12.29
CA ALA A 141 13.39 -9.55 11.99
C ALA A 141 13.16 -9.95 10.52
N ARG A 142 12.31 -10.95 10.28
CA ARG A 142 11.94 -11.42 8.95
C ARG A 142 10.57 -10.87 8.57
N ILE A 143 10.46 -10.29 7.40
CA ILE A 143 9.24 -9.64 6.91
C ILE A 143 8.98 -10.05 5.45
N VAL A 144 7.78 -10.52 5.18
CA VAL A 144 7.33 -10.75 3.79
C VAL A 144 6.89 -9.41 3.20
N VAL A 145 7.45 -9.06 2.05
CA VAL A 145 7.26 -7.78 1.37
C VAL A 145 6.52 -8.01 0.05
N ASN A 146 5.52 -7.20 -0.23
CA ASN A 146 4.85 -7.22 -1.52
C ASN A 146 5.82 -6.83 -2.63
N GLU A 147 6.10 -7.75 -3.57
CA GLU A 147 7.04 -7.54 -4.68
C GLU A 147 6.37 -7.04 -5.98
N SER A 148 5.08 -6.71 -5.95
CA SER A 148 4.34 -6.25 -7.12
C SER A 148 5.08 -5.13 -7.86
N GLY A 149 5.29 -5.29 -9.17
CA GLY A 149 6.04 -4.35 -10.00
C GLY A 149 7.58 -4.37 -9.83
N ALA A 150 8.16 -5.19 -8.94
CA ALA A 150 9.62 -5.25 -8.76
C ALA A 150 10.34 -5.71 -10.04
N SER A 151 9.77 -6.66 -10.78
CA SER A 151 10.29 -7.11 -12.07
C SER A 151 10.25 -6.01 -13.13
N ILE A 152 9.24 -5.13 -13.11
CA ILE A 152 9.13 -4.00 -14.04
C ILE A 152 10.17 -2.94 -13.69
N TYR A 153 10.35 -2.62 -12.40
CA TYR A 153 11.43 -1.75 -11.97
C TYR A 153 12.80 -2.30 -12.41
N SER A 154 13.09 -3.57 -12.12
CA SER A 154 14.41 -4.17 -12.40
C SER A 154 14.80 -4.09 -13.89
N ALA A 155 13.83 -4.20 -14.80
CA ALA A 155 14.01 -4.11 -16.24
C ALA A 155 13.94 -2.67 -16.79
N SER A 156 13.62 -1.68 -15.96
CA SER A 156 13.44 -0.29 -16.39
C SER A 156 14.77 0.40 -16.74
N GLU A 157 14.69 1.41 -17.61
CA GLU A 157 15.82 2.29 -17.92
C GLU A 157 16.33 3.01 -16.66
N PHE A 158 15.40 3.39 -15.78
CA PHE A 158 15.75 4.03 -14.51
C PHE A 158 16.62 3.14 -13.64
N ALA A 159 16.21 1.87 -13.41
CA ALA A 159 16.99 0.92 -12.63
C ALA A 159 18.36 0.61 -13.27
N SER A 160 18.43 0.61 -14.61
CA SER A 160 19.70 0.45 -15.34
C SER A 160 20.68 1.60 -15.08
N LYS A 161 20.17 2.82 -14.96
CA LYS A 161 20.99 4.00 -14.65
C LYS A 161 21.33 4.09 -13.15
N GLU A 162 20.40 3.69 -12.29
CA GLU A 162 20.58 3.72 -10.83
C GLU A 162 21.57 2.62 -10.35
N LEU A 163 21.52 1.46 -10.98
CA LEU A 163 22.29 0.26 -10.61
C LEU A 163 22.97 -0.36 -11.86
N PRO A 164 23.90 0.38 -12.50
CA PRO A 164 24.47 -0.02 -13.79
C PRO A 164 25.29 -1.33 -13.70
N ASP A 165 25.93 -1.57 -12.56
CA ASP A 165 26.82 -2.72 -12.35
C ASP A 165 26.09 -3.98 -11.87
N LEU A 166 24.77 -3.90 -11.64
CA LEU A 166 23.98 -5.02 -11.15
C LEU A 166 23.14 -5.68 -12.27
N ASP A 167 23.13 -6.99 -12.23
CA ASP A 167 22.25 -7.80 -13.08
C ASP A 167 20.77 -7.49 -12.80
N VAL A 168 19.95 -7.56 -13.84
CA VAL A 168 18.49 -7.31 -13.77
C VAL A 168 17.83 -8.11 -12.63
N THR A 169 18.26 -9.37 -12.44
CA THR A 169 17.68 -10.26 -11.43
C THR A 169 18.04 -9.82 -10.00
N ILE A 170 19.18 -9.19 -9.79
CA ILE A 170 19.59 -8.67 -8.48
C ILE A 170 18.87 -7.37 -8.15
N ARG A 171 18.58 -6.53 -9.15
CA ARG A 171 17.84 -5.26 -8.96
C ARG A 171 16.45 -5.50 -8.33
N GLY A 172 15.81 -6.65 -8.60
CA GLY A 172 14.57 -7.06 -7.93
C GLY A 172 14.74 -7.20 -6.43
N ALA A 173 15.78 -7.92 -5.99
CA ALA A 173 16.09 -8.08 -4.56
C ALA A 173 16.43 -6.75 -3.87
N VAL A 174 17.13 -5.83 -4.57
CA VAL A 174 17.38 -4.47 -4.08
C VAL A 174 16.08 -3.72 -3.85
N SER A 175 15.15 -3.77 -4.82
CA SER A 175 13.84 -3.13 -4.71
C SER A 175 13.04 -3.68 -3.53
N ILE A 176 13.02 -5.00 -3.34
CA ILE A 176 12.35 -5.65 -2.20
C ILE A 176 12.90 -5.15 -0.87
N ALA A 177 14.25 -5.05 -0.74
CA ALA A 177 14.87 -4.54 0.47
C ALA A 177 14.54 -3.06 0.74
N ARG A 178 14.63 -2.20 -0.29
CA ARG A 178 14.34 -0.77 -0.18
C ARG A 178 12.87 -0.47 0.12
N ARG A 179 11.94 -1.30 -0.40
CA ARG A 179 10.50 -1.19 -0.06
C ARG A 179 10.22 -1.39 1.42
N LEU A 180 11.01 -2.24 2.09
CA LEU A 180 10.87 -2.41 3.52
C LEU A 180 11.38 -1.17 4.27
N GLN A 181 12.47 -0.55 3.81
CA GLN A 181 12.98 0.68 4.41
C GLN A 181 12.01 1.85 4.23
N ASP A 182 11.56 2.10 3.00
CA ASP A 182 10.54 3.11 2.67
C ASP A 182 9.74 2.70 1.42
N PRO A 183 8.50 2.20 1.60
CA PRO A 183 7.64 1.78 0.50
C PRO A 183 7.36 2.90 -0.50
N LEU A 184 7.05 4.10 -0.03
CA LEU A 184 6.72 5.24 -0.88
C LEU A 184 7.90 5.63 -1.76
N ALA A 185 9.07 5.81 -1.16
CA ALA A 185 10.28 6.24 -1.87
C ALA A 185 10.72 5.26 -2.97
N GLU A 186 10.43 3.97 -2.79
CA GLU A 186 10.78 2.96 -3.79
C GLU A 186 9.67 2.77 -4.84
N LEU A 187 8.40 2.71 -4.43
CA LEU A 187 7.28 2.44 -5.35
C LEU A 187 7.03 3.55 -6.36
N VAL A 188 7.36 4.80 -6.04
CA VAL A 188 7.24 5.94 -6.99
C VAL A 188 8.14 5.82 -8.20
N LYS A 189 9.14 4.93 -8.18
CA LYS A 189 10.03 4.61 -9.31
C LYS A 189 9.33 3.77 -10.39
N ILE A 190 8.16 3.21 -10.08
CA ILE A 190 7.39 2.31 -10.94
C ILE A 190 6.17 3.06 -11.47
N GLU A 191 5.83 2.85 -12.74
CA GLU A 191 4.57 3.36 -13.27
C GLU A 191 3.38 2.78 -12.46
N PRO A 192 2.48 3.60 -11.91
CA PRO A 192 1.47 3.14 -10.95
C PRO A 192 0.61 1.98 -11.43
N LYS A 193 0.16 2.00 -12.70
CA LYS A 193 -0.63 0.90 -13.27
C LYS A 193 0.14 -0.43 -13.39
N SER A 194 1.48 -0.38 -13.41
CA SER A 194 2.35 -1.54 -13.50
C SER A 194 2.60 -2.21 -12.13
N ILE A 195 2.19 -1.59 -11.03
CA ILE A 195 2.25 -2.20 -9.70
C ILE A 195 1.27 -3.38 -9.61
N GLY A 196 0.14 -3.35 -10.33
CA GLY A 196 -0.69 -4.53 -10.53
C GLY A 196 -1.54 -4.95 -9.32
N VAL A 197 -1.93 -4.00 -8.47
CA VAL A 197 -2.79 -4.27 -7.29
C VAL A 197 -4.28 -4.02 -7.56
N GLY A 198 -4.65 -3.84 -8.84
CA GLY A 198 -6.03 -3.68 -9.28
C GLY A 198 -6.70 -4.98 -9.68
N GLN A 199 -8.02 -4.93 -9.78
CA GLN A 199 -8.84 -5.98 -10.40
C GLN A 199 -9.38 -5.46 -11.73
N TYR A 200 -9.43 -6.33 -12.76
CA TYR A 200 -9.93 -5.97 -14.10
C TYR A 200 -9.25 -4.75 -14.74
N GLN A 201 -8.00 -4.49 -14.38
CA GLN A 201 -7.27 -3.28 -14.78
C GLN A 201 -7.08 -3.14 -16.30
N HIS A 202 -7.19 -4.24 -17.05
CA HIS A 202 -7.09 -4.25 -18.52
C HIS A 202 -8.45 -4.01 -19.21
N ASP A 203 -9.56 -4.11 -18.47
CA ASP A 203 -10.93 -3.99 -18.99
C ASP A 203 -11.53 -2.60 -18.73
N VAL A 204 -10.79 -1.69 -18.10
CA VAL A 204 -11.20 -0.32 -17.81
C VAL A 204 -10.55 0.72 -18.72
N SER A 205 -11.08 1.93 -18.73
CA SER A 205 -10.48 3.07 -19.45
C SER A 205 -9.06 3.34 -18.94
N GLN A 206 -8.03 3.08 -19.75
CA GLN A 206 -6.63 3.25 -19.40
C GLN A 206 -6.27 4.72 -19.10
N VAL A 207 -6.96 5.67 -19.72
CA VAL A 207 -6.75 7.11 -19.50
C VAL A 207 -7.27 7.51 -18.11
N GLN A 208 -8.47 7.06 -17.75
CA GLN A 208 -9.05 7.34 -16.42
C GLN A 208 -8.26 6.64 -15.32
N LEU A 209 -7.86 5.38 -15.54
CA LEU A 209 -7.03 4.63 -14.62
C LEU A 209 -5.70 5.37 -14.36
N SER A 210 -4.96 5.74 -15.40
CA SER A 210 -3.68 6.44 -15.25
C SER A 210 -3.84 7.74 -14.46
N ARG A 211 -4.82 8.58 -14.82
CA ARG A 211 -5.09 9.85 -14.10
C ARG A 211 -5.41 9.64 -12.64
N SER A 212 -6.26 8.66 -12.32
CA SER A 212 -6.64 8.36 -10.94
C SER A 212 -5.44 7.89 -10.12
N LEU A 213 -4.63 6.98 -10.67
CA LEU A 213 -3.46 6.45 -9.97
C LEU A 213 -2.35 7.50 -9.81
N ASP A 214 -2.12 8.34 -10.82
CA ASP A 214 -1.15 9.45 -10.74
C ASP A 214 -1.55 10.45 -9.64
N ALA A 215 -2.84 10.79 -9.55
CA ALA A 215 -3.35 11.65 -8.48
C ALA A 215 -3.13 11.02 -7.08
N VAL A 216 -3.37 9.72 -6.93
CA VAL A 216 -3.11 9.02 -5.67
C VAL A 216 -1.65 9.07 -5.27
N VAL A 217 -0.72 8.85 -6.22
CA VAL A 217 0.72 8.93 -5.93
C VAL A 217 1.12 10.33 -5.51
N GLU A 218 0.63 11.36 -6.22
CA GLU A 218 0.89 12.76 -5.90
C GLU A 218 0.36 13.12 -4.51
N ASP A 219 -0.87 12.75 -4.19
CA ASP A 219 -1.47 12.97 -2.87
C ASP A 219 -0.69 12.29 -1.75
N CYS A 220 -0.25 11.04 -1.95
CA CYS A 220 0.55 10.32 -0.96
C CYS A 220 1.92 10.99 -0.74
N VAL A 221 2.62 11.37 -1.81
CA VAL A 221 3.93 12.02 -1.72
C VAL A 221 3.83 13.38 -1.02
N ASN A 222 2.86 14.20 -1.41
CA ASN A 222 2.64 15.50 -0.81
C ASN A 222 2.16 15.40 0.65
N GLY A 223 1.31 14.43 0.96
CA GLY A 223 0.84 14.19 2.33
C GLY A 223 1.95 13.74 3.29
N VAL A 224 2.89 12.90 2.84
CA VAL A 224 4.05 12.47 3.62
C VAL A 224 5.09 13.58 3.71
N GLY A 225 5.28 14.34 2.62
CA GLY A 225 6.36 15.31 2.46
C GLY A 225 7.69 14.65 2.06
N VAL A 226 8.56 15.43 1.46
CA VAL A 226 9.79 14.93 0.81
C VAL A 226 11.02 15.63 1.36
N ASP A 227 12.00 14.88 1.86
CA ASP A 227 13.28 15.44 2.28
C ASP A 227 14.15 15.77 1.06
N LEU A 228 14.52 17.04 0.91
CA LEU A 228 15.32 17.56 -0.21
C LEU A 228 16.72 16.91 -0.32
N ASN A 229 17.26 16.49 0.81
CA ASN A 229 18.64 16.01 0.89
C ASN A 229 18.77 14.51 0.59
N THR A 230 17.67 13.76 0.67
CA THR A 230 17.67 12.30 0.45
C THR A 230 16.83 11.85 -0.74
N ALA A 231 15.87 12.67 -1.18
CA ALA A 231 14.93 12.31 -2.21
C ALA A 231 15.57 11.99 -3.57
N SER A 232 15.03 10.99 -4.24
CA SER A 232 15.35 10.64 -5.63
C SER A 232 14.60 11.53 -6.62
N VAL A 233 15.08 11.58 -7.87
CA VAL A 233 14.41 12.31 -8.96
C VAL A 233 12.95 11.84 -9.15
N PRO A 234 12.62 10.53 -9.19
CA PRO A 234 11.24 10.08 -9.28
C PRO A 234 10.35 10.57 -8.14
N LEU A 235 10.86 10.58 -6.90
CA LEU A 235 10.10 11.06 -5.75
C LEU A 235 9.84 12.57 -5.84
N LEU A 236 10.87 13.37 -6.15
CA LEU A 236 10.73 14.81 -6.36
C LEU A 236 9.77 15.16 -7.50
N THR A 237 9.76 14.37 -8.57
CA THR A 237 8.85 14.59 -9.73
C THR A 237 7.37 14.49 -9.34
N ARG A 238 7.05 13.79 -8.26
CA ARG A 238 5.68 13.64 -7.73
C ARG A 238 5.26 14.74 -6.77
N VAL A 239 6.17 15.65 -6.42
CA VAL A 239 5.86 16.83 -5.60
C VAL A 239 5.12 17.85 -6.46
N SER A 240 4.03 18.38 -5.92
CA SER A 240 3.20 19.38 -6.60
C SER A 240 4.03 20.60 -7.07
N GLY A 241 3.84 21.00 -8.30
CA GLY A 241 4.61 22.09 -8.94
C GLY A 241 5.95 21.69 -9.53
N LEU A 242 6.48 20.49 -9.25
CA LEU A 242 7.71 19.99 -9.85
C LEU A 242 7.44 19.14 -11.11
N ASN A 243 8.45 19.08 -11.97
CA ASN A 243 8.47 18.20 -13.13
C ASN A 243 9.82 17.48 -13.22
N PRO A 244 9.99 16.46 -14.08
CA PRO A 244 11.23 15.67 -14.15
C PRO A 244 12.49 16.51 -14.35
N SER A 245 12.42 17.58 -15.14
CA SER A 245 13.58 18.46 -15.42
C SER A 245 13.97 19.26 -14.16
N ILE A 246 13.01 19.82 -13.45
CA ILE A 246 13.27 20.57 -12.20
C ILE A 246 13.73 19.61 -11.10
N ALA A 247 13.12 18.43 -10.98
CA ALA A 247 13.55 17.40 -10.02
C ALA A 247 15.01 16.99 -10.25
N GLN A 248 15.41 16.79 -11.50
CA GLN A 248 16.80 16.52 -11.84
C GLN A 248 17.72 17.69 -11.46
N ASN A 249 17.33 18.92 -11.77
CA ASN A 249 18.12 20.10 -11.41
C ASN A 249 18.30 20.26 -9.88
N ILE A 250 17.30 19.88 -9.07
CA ILE A 250 17.41 19.88 -7.61
C ILE A 250 18.49 18.88 -7.16
N VAL A 251 18.47 17.67 -7.72
CA VAL A 251 19.47 16.64 -7.38
C VAL A 251 20.86 17.06 -7.85
N ASP A 252 20.98 17.61 -9.04
CA ASP A 252 22.27 18.10 -9.58
C ASP A 252 22.82 19.25 -8.74
N PHE A 253 21.96 20.19 -8.34
CA PHE A 253 22.35 21.29 -7.44
C PHE A 253 22.89 20.76 -6.10
N ARG A 254 22.17 19.78 -5.51
CA ARG A 254 22.61 19.12 -4.27
C ARG A 254 23.96 18.43 -4.41
N ASN A 255 24.18 17.74 -5.53
CA ASN A 255 25.44 17.03 -5.79
C ASN A 255 26.61 17.98 -6.00
N GLN A 256 26.38 19.16 -6.57
CA GLN A 256 27.40 20.16 -6.87
C GLN A 256 27.71 21.10 -5.68
N ASN A 257 26.68 21.47 -4.92
CA ASN A 257 26.77 22.52 -3.90
C ASN A 257 26.66 21.99 -2.46
N GLY A 258 26.45 20.67 -2.29
CA GLY A 258 26.21 20.05 -1.00
C GLY A 258 24.73 20.10 -0.58
N LYS A 259 24.48 19.71 0.67
CA LYS A 259 23.12 19.63 1.22
C LYS A 259 22.42 20.99 1.23
N PHE A 260 21.13 20.99 0.97
CA PHE A 260 20.27 22.14 1.24
C PHE A 260 20.20 22.38 2.75
N VAL A 261 20.44 23.62 3.17
CA VAL A 261 20.32 24.07 4.56
C VAL A 261 19.12 24.99 4.75
N SER A 262 18.50 25.47 3.67
CA SER A 262 17.30 26.31 3.69
C SER A 262 16.46 26.09 2.46
N ARG A 263 15.12 26.12 2.61
CA ARG A 263 14.17 26.10 1.48
C ARG A 263 14.40 27.24 0.50
N LYS A 264 14.87 28.41 0.96
CA LYS A 264 15.21 29.55 0.08
C LYS A 264 16.29 29.22 -0.95
N GLN A 265 17.16 28.24 -0.69
CA GLN A 265 18.18 27.82 -1.66
C GLN A 265 17.56 27.19 -2.91
N LEU A 266 16.32 26.71 -2.87
CA LEU A 266 15.60 26.22 -4.04
C LEU A 266 15.49 27.26 -5.15
N LEU A 267 15.39 28.55 -4.81
CA LEU A 267 15.36 29.65 -5.78
C LEU A 267 16.66 29.79 -6.57
N LYS A 268 17.75 29.16 -6.14
CA LYS A 268 19.03 29.10 -6.88
C LYS A 268 19.09 27.92 -7.87
N VAL A 269 18.12 27.01 -7.80
CA VAL A 269 18.05 25.86 -8.71
C VAL A 269 17.59 26.31 -10.08
N SER A 270 18.28 25.87 -11.12
CA SER A 270 17.93 26.20 -12.50
C SER A 270 16.49 25.81 -12.84
N ARG A 271 15.76 26.71 -13.49
CA ARG A 271 14.33 26.58 -13.89
C ARG A 271 13.33 26.50 -12.74
N LEU A 272 13.74 26.66 -11.48
CA LEU A 272 12.85 26.74 -10.34
C LEU A 272 12.62 28.22 -10.00
N GLY A 273 11.55 28.79 -10.56
CA GLY A 273 11.15 30.18 -10.30
C GLY A 273 10.24 30.31 -9.07
N GLU A 274 9.91 31.56 -8.70
CA GLU A 274 9.08 31.90 -7.54
C GLU A 274 7.76 31.12 -7.51
N ARG A 275 7.04 31.07 -8.63
CA ARG A 275 5.76 30.37 -8.73
C ARG A 275 5.89 28.86 -8.43
N THR A 276 6.94 28.24 -8.94
CA THR A 276 7.22 26.80 -8.66
C THR A 276 7.63 26.61 -7.20
N PHE A 277 8.40 27.54 -6.66
CA PHE A 277 8.76 27.54 -5.24
C PHE A 277 7.52 27.62 -4.34
N GLU A 278 6.62 28.57 -4.60
CA GLU A 278 5.35 28.70 -3.88
C GLU A 278 4.50 27.43 -3.93
N GLN A 279 4.46 26.73 -5.04
CA GLN A 279 3.69 25.49 -5.16
C GLN A 279 4.32 24.29 -4.44
N ALA A 280 5.65 24.21 -4.43
CA ALA A 280 6.37 23.00 -3.94
C ALA A 280 6.88 23.12 -2.51
N ALA A 281 7.19 24.34 -2.02
CA ALA A 281 7.96 24.55 -0.80
C ALA A 281 7.32 23.94 0.47
N GLY A 282 5.99 23.92 0.56
CA GLY A 282 5.28 23.31 1.70
C GLY A 282 5.46 21.79 1.81
N PHE A 283 5.74 21.11 0.70
CA PHE A 283 5.91 19.67 0.64
C PHE A 283 7.37 19.22 0.71
N LEU A 284 8.32 20.16 0.54
CA LEU A 284 9.75 19.90 0.57
C LEU A 284 10.31 20.22 1.97
N ARG A 285 10.97 19.27 2.58
CA ARG A 285 11.46 19.37 3.96
C ARG A 285 12.98 19.32 4.00
N ILE A 286 13.57 19.94 5.02
CA ILE A 286 15.00 19.91 5.30
C ILE A 286 15.20 19.55 6.77
N ALA A 287 15.72 18.36 7.05
CA ALA A 287 16.11 17.97 8.38
C ALA A 287 17.45 18.62 8.75
N GLY A 288 17.49 19.34 9.89
CA GLY A 288 18.71 19.96 10.39
C GLY A 288 19.21 21.15 9.56
N GLY A 289 18.29 21.89 8.92
CA GLY A 289 18.60 23.16 8.24
C GLY A 289 18.71 24.35 9.19
N ASP A 290 19.05 25.54 8.63
CA ASP A 290 19.24 26.79 9.38
C ASP A 290 17.94 27.29 10.01
N ASN A 291 16.78 27.06 9.35
CA ASN A 291 15.49 27.44 9.88
C ASN A 291 14.75 26.17 10.36
N PRO A 292 14.38 26.10 11.65
CA PRO A 292 13.71 24.96 12.22
C PRO A 292 12.34 24.68 11.60
N LEU A 293 11.68 25.69 10.98
CA LEU A 293 10.42 25.54 10.26
C LEU A 293 10.58 24.77 8.93
N ASP A 294 11.78 24.73 8.37
CA ASP A 294 12.03 24.02 7.09
C ASP A 294 11.87 22.50 7.22
N ARG A 295 11.84 21.95 8.42
CA ARG A 295 11.51 20.52 8.68
C ARG A 295 10.02 20.24 8.75
N SER A 296 9.17 21.27 8.88
CA SER A 296 7.73 21.17 9.05
C SER A 296 6.96 21.25 7.72
N SER A 297 5.67 21.03 7.74
CA SER A 297 4.77 21.29 6.61
C SER A 297 4.30 22.77 6.53
N VAL A 298 4.71 23.62 7.47
CA VAL A 298 4.40 25.05 7.44
C VAL A 298 4.98 25.66 6.17
N HIS A 299 4.14 26.31 5.38
CA HIS A 299 4.57 26.96 4.15
C HIS A 299 5.42 28.20 4.46
N PRO A 300 6.50 28.49 3.68
CA PRO A 300 7.35 29.65 3.93
C PRO A 300 6.63 31.00 4.03
N GLU A 301 5.53 31.19 3.29
CA GLU A 301 4.68 32.39 3.39
C GLU A 301 4.09 32.59 4.79
N ALA A 302 3.84 31.51 5.52
CA ALA A 302 3.26 31.53 6.84
C ALA A 302 4.32 31.63 7.97
N TYR A 303 5.62 31.69 7.66
CA TYR A 303 6.66 31.83 8.68
C TYR A 303 6.49 33.08 9.52
N GLY A 304 6.05 34.19 8.91
CA GLY A 304 5.74 35.43 9.62
C GLY A 304 4.66 35.28 10.70
N VAL A 305 3.69 34.39 10.50
CA VAL A 305 2.67 34.07 11.50
C VAL A 305 3.32 33.37 12.70
N VAL A 306 4.17 32.36 12.46
CA VAL A 306 4.87 31.62 13.51
C VAL A 306 5.81 32.54 14.29
N GLU A 307 6.55 33.38 13.60
CA GLU A 307 7.40 34.40 14.22
C GLU A 307 6.57 35.41 15.07
N GLY A 308 5.39 35.78 14.58
CA GLY A 308 4.44 36.62 15.31
C GLY A 308 3.93 35.96 16.59
N ILE A 309 3.58 34.67 16.54
CA ILE A 309 3.20 33.87 17.72
C ILE A 309 4.37 33.84 18.72
N ALA A 310 5.57 33.57 18.28
CA ALA A 310 6.74 33.51 19.15
C ALA A 310 7.02 34.87 19.83
N LYS A 311 7.10 35.95 19.03
CA LYS A 311 7.37 37.32 19.53
C LYS A 311 6.26 37.82 20.47
N GLY A 312 5.00 37.56 20.14
CA GLY A 312 3.87 37.96 20.98
C GLY A 312 3.82 37.30 22.37
N ASN A 313 4.60 36.22 22.55
CA ASN A 313 4.70 35.48 23.78
C ASN A 313 6.13 35.51 24.40
N ASP A 314 6.99 36.42 23.97
CA ASP A 314 8.38 36.58 24.40
C ASP A 314 9.21 35.28 24.31
N ARG A 315 8.97 34.49 23.24
CA ARG A 315 9.63 33.22 22.97
C ARG A 315 10.37 33.23 21.60
N LYS A 316 11.28 32.31 21.43
CA LYS A 316 11.88 32.02 20.12
C LYS A 316 11.09 30.94 19.38
N VAL A 317 11.22 30.89 18.06
CA VAL A 317 10.55 29.89 17.22
C VAL A 317 10.97 28.46 17.63
N GLU A 318 12.26 28.26 17.95
CA GLU A 318 12.77 26.97 18.41
C GLU A 318 12.11 26.49 19.70
N ASP A 319 11.77 27.41 20.61
CA ASP A 319 11.20 27.12 21.93
C ASP A 319 9.73 26.75 21.89
N ILE A 320 9.01 27.19 20.86
CA ILE A 320 7.57 26.88 20.69
C ILE A 320 7.35 25.58 19.93
N ILE A 321 8.31 25.16 19.12
CA ILE A 321 8.21 23.93 18.32
C ILE A 321 8.30 22.73 19.27
N GLY A 322 7.21 21.91 19.29
CA GLY A 322 7.10 20.71 20.13
C GLY A 322 6.56 20.99 21.54
N ASP A 323 6.40 22.26 21.96
CA ASP A 323 5.76 22.60 23.24
C ASP A 323 4.24 22.48 23.13
N SER A 324 3.74 21.27 23.22
CA SER A 324 2.30 20.97 23.11
C SER A 324 1.46 21.70 24.19
N ALA A 325 2.00 21.91 25.39
CA ALA A 325 1.28 22.58 26.46
C ALA A 325 1.05 24.07 26.12
N PHE A 326 2.09 24.73 25.66
CA PHE A 326 2.01 26.11 25.20
C PHE A 326 1.09 26.26 23.98
N LEU A 327 1.32 25.45 22.94
CA LEU A 327 0.58 25.53 21.67
C LEU A 327 -0.92 25.29 21.86
N ARG A 328 -1.33 24.41 22.76
CA ARG A 328 -2.75 24.19 23.11
C ARG A 328 -3.37 25.31 23.95
N SER A 329 -2.56 26.12 24.64
CA SER A 329 -3.03 27.27 25.38
C SER A 329 -3.34 28.48 24.50
N LEU A 330 -2.87 28.50 23.26
CA LEU A 330 -3.09 29.55 22.30
C LEU A 330 -4.57 29.59 21.84
N ASN A 331 -5.11 30.77 21.69
CA ASN A 331 -6.37 30.95 20.99
C ASN A 331 -6.09 31.24 19.50
N PRO A 332 -6.40 30.31 18.57
CA PRO A 332 -6.09 30.49 17.15
C PRO A 332 -6.71 31.75 16.53
N GLN A 333 -7.81 32.26 17.11
CA GLN A 333 -8.51 33.44 16.61
C GLN A 333 -7.65 34.70 16.68
N ASP A 334 -6.73 34.79 17.64
CA ASP A 334 -5.91 35.97 17.90
C ASP A 334 -4.80 36.16 16.82
N TYR A 335 -4.56 35.14 16.02
CA TYR A 335 -3.52 35.13 14.98
C TYR A 335 -4.08 35.10 13.56
N VAL A 336 -5.40 35.21 13.40
CA VAL A 336 -6.04 35.28 12.07
C VAL A 336 -5.66 36.62 11.42
N THR A 337 -5.27 36.56 10.14
CA THR A 337 -4.94 37.72 9.32
C THR A 337 -5.83 37.76 8.07
N GLU A 338 -5.75 38.83 7.29
CA GLU A 338 -6.45 38.87 5.97
C GLU A 338 -5.99 37.77 5.02
N GLN A 339 -4.74 37.37 5.14
CA GLN A 339 -4.11 36.33 4.29
C GLN A 339 -4.33 34.90 4.81
N PHE A 340 -4.35 34.72 6.14
CA PHE A 340 -4.44 33.40 6.77
C PHE A 340 -5.68 33.31 7.68
N GLY A 341 -6.66 32.52 7.26
CA GLY A 341 -7.89 32.28 8.02
C GLY A 341 -7.71 31.31 9.18
N LEU A 342 -8.75 31.22 10.02
CA LEU A 342 -8.77 30.35 11.21
C LEU A 342 -8.38 28.88 10.94
N PRO A 343 -8.82 28.22 9.84
CA PRO A 343 -8.39 26.86 9.54
C PRO A 343 -6.87 26.75 9.39
N THR A 344 -6.26 27.65 8.59
CA THR A 344 -4.80 27.67 8.37
C THR A 344 -4.03 27.88 9.68
N ILE A 345 -4.49 28.77 10.56
CA ILE A 345 -3.84 28.99 11.86
C ILE A 345 -3.90 27.74 12.73
N LYS A 346 -5.03 27.02 12.75
CA LYS A 346 -5.17 25.76 13.48
C LYS A 346 -4.23 24.69 12.93
N ASP A 347 -4.08 24.60 11.61
CA ASP A 347 -3.17 23.65 10.96
C ASP A 347 -1.71 23.98 11.30
N ILE A 348 -1.34 25.27 11.28
CA ILE A 348 0.01 25.70 11.68
C ILE A 348 0.30 25.33 13.13
N ILE A 349 -0.61 25.62 14.07
CA ILE A 349 -0.43 25.29 15.49
C ILE A 349 -0.31 23.76 15.69
N SER A 350 -1.15 22.99 14.99
CA SER A 350 -1.11 21.51 15.04
C SER A 350 0.21 20.97 14.49
N GLU A 351 0.71 21.56 13.40
CA GLU A 351 1.99 21.17 12.81
C GLU A 351 3.17 21.51 13.73
N LEU A 352 3.12 22.64 14.42
CA LEU A 352 4.16 23.03 15.39
C LEU A 352 4.23 22.11 16.61
N GLU A 353 3.13 21.45 16.99
CA GLU A 353 3.15 20.45 18.07
C GLU A 353 4.04 19.25 17.73
N LYS A 354 4.02 18.80 16.47
CA LYS A 354 4.76 17.63 15.97
C LYS A 354 5.25 17.90 14.56
N PRO A 355 6.25 18.75 14.39
CA PRO A 355 6.68 19.20 13.08
C PRO A 355 7.26 18.06 12.24
N GLY A 356 6.82 18.01 10.99
CA GLY A 356 7.27 17.01 10.04
C GLY A 356 6.88 15.58 10.41
N ARG A 357 5.82 15.40 11.18
CA ARG A 357 5.34 14.05 11.50
C ARG A 357 4.99 13.30 10.23
N ASP A 358 5.55 12.10 10.11
CA ASP A 358 5.13 11.15 9.08
C ASP A 358 3.69 10.69 9.40
N PRO A 359 2.73 10.86 8.49
CA PRO A 359 1.35 10.41 8.71
C PRO A 359 1.20 8.89 8.63
N ARG A 360 2.23 8.18 8.16
CA ARG A 360 2.23 6.72 8.09
C ARG A 360 2.27 6.10 9.48
N PRO A 361 1.71 4.90 9.68
CA PRO A 361 1.76 4.20 10.96
C PRO A 361 3.20 3.88 11.37
N GLU A 362 3.39 3.60 12.66
CA GLU A 362 4.66 3.08 13.15
C GLU A 362 4.91 1.68 12.60
N PHE A 363 6.16 1.41 12.23
CA PHE A 363 6.55 0.10 11.73
C PHE A 363 6.40 -0.98 12.81
N ARG A 364 5.59 -1.96 12.51
CA ARG A 364 5.40 -3.18 13.31
C ARG A 364 5.41 -4.37 12.36
N PHE A 365 5.80 -5.53 12.85
CA PHE A 365 5.74 -6.78 12.10
C PHE A 365 5.06 -7.85 12.92
N ALA A 366 4.34 -8.75 12.23
CA ALA A 366 3.66 -9.87 12.89
C ALA A 366 4.69 -10.86 13.45
N SER A 367 4.45 -11.31 14.69
CA SER A 367 5.18 -12.42 15.27
C SER A 367 4.38 -13.69 15.00
N PHE A 368 4.79 -14.45 13.98
CA PHE A 368 4.14 -15.71 13.66
C PHE A 368 4.44 -16.77 14.72
N GLU A 369 3.41 -17.56 15.07
CA GLU A 369 3.52 -18.63 16.09
C GLU A 369 4.48 -19.72 15.61
N GLU A 370 5.44 -20.08 16.46
CA GLU A 370 6.39 -21.16 16.15
C GLU A 370 5.67 -22.52 16.07
N GLY A 371 5.98 -23.29 15.01
CA GLY A 371 5.37 -24.62 14.79
C GLY A 371 4.05 -24.60 14.02
N VAL A 372 3.56 -23.43 13.58
CA VAL A 372 2.41 -23.29 12.68
C VAL A 372 2.90 -22.89 11.29
N GLU A 373 3.24 -23.87 10.46
CA GLU A 373 3.82 -23.66 9.12
C GLU A 373 2.86 -24.06 7.98
N THR A 374 1.92 -24.94 8.26
CA THR A 374 1.00 -25.50 7.26
C THR A 374 -0.45 -25.47 7.72
N LEU A 375 -1.39 -25.58 6.76
CA LEU A 375 -2.82 -25.72 7.06
C LEU A 375 -3.15 -26.84 8.03
N LYS A 376 -2.32 -27.89 8.11
CA LYS A 376 -2.53 -29.03 9.00
C LYS A 376 -2.19 -28.72 10.45
N ASP A 377 -1.38 -27.73 10.68
CA ASP A 377 -0.97 -27.30 12.02
C ASP A 377 -2.02 -26.42 12.68
N LEU A 378 -2.93 -25.85 11.86
CA LEU A 378 -4.01 -25.00 12.33
C LEU A 378 -5.11 -25.82 13.01
N LYS A 379 -5.50 -25.38 14.20
CA LYS A 379 -6.65 -25.92 14.93
C LYS A 379 -7.68 -24.83 15.17
N PRO A 380 -8.98 -25.12 14.97
CA PRO A 380 -10.04 -24.20 15.35
C PRO A 380 -9.88 -23.77 16.82
N GLY A 381 -10.01 -22.47 17.08
CA GLY A 381 -9.82 -21.86 18.39
C GLY A 381 -8.42 -21.28 18.64
N MET A 382 -7.41 -21.58 17.81
CA MET A 382 -6.10 -20.94 17.92
C MET A 382 -6.22 -19.43 17.72
N VAL A 383 -5.52 -18.66 18.54
CA VAL A 383 -5.40 -17.20 18.41
C VAL A 383 -4.00 -16.91 17.91
N LEU A 384 -3.93 -16.31 16.75
CA LEU A 384 -2.67 -16.04 16.03
C LEU A 384 -2.57 -14.55 15.72
N GLU A 385 -1.35 -14.07 15.62
CA GLU A 385 -1.06 -12.77 15.03
C GLU A 385 -0.90 -12.92 13.52
N GLY A 386 -1.44 -11.98 12.74
CA GLY A 386 -1.33 -12.01 11.29
C GLY A 386 -1.23 -10.62 10.69
N SER A 387 -0.76 -10.56 9.47
CA SER A 387 -0.71 -9.33 8.68
C SER A 387 -1.82 -9.32 7.64
N VAL A 388 -2.55 -8.21 7.57
CA VAL A 388 -3.59 -8.01 6.54
C VAL A 388 -2.92 -7.85 5.18
N THR A 389 -3.18 -8.78 4.28
CA THR A 389 -2.59 -8.76 2.91
C THR A 389 -3.46 -8.02 1.91
N ASN A 390 -4.79 -8.12 2.06
CA ASN A 390 -5.73 -7.48 1.16
C ASN A 390 -7.08 -7.24 1.87
N VAL A 391 -7.76 -6.16 1.50
CA VAL A 391 -9.10 -5.81 2.01
C VAL A 391 -10.07 -5.70 0.84
N THR A 392 -11.17 -6.44 0.94
CA THR A 392 -12.26 -6.48 -0.05
C THR A 392 -13.56 -6.03 0.59
N ASN A 393 -14.60 -5.80 -0.21
CA ASN A 393 -15.91 -5.37 0.31
C ASN A 393 -16.60 -6.41 1.22
N PHE A 394 -16.20 -7.68 1.15
CA PHE A 394 -16.77 -8.77 1.95
C PHE A 394 -15.90 -9.18 3.14
N GLY A 395 -14.70 -8.60 3.31
CA GLY A 395 -13.81 -8.89 4.42
C GLY A 395 -12.34 -8.65 4.13
N ALA A 396 -11.48 -9.10 5.02
CA ALA A 396 -10.03 -8.95 4.94
C ALA A 396 -9.34 -10.30 4.82
N PHE A 397 -8.32 -10.38 3.97
CA PHE A 397 -7.41 -11.50 3.90
C PHE A 397 -6.23 -11.24 4.83
N VAL A 398 -5.88 -12.26 5.62
CA VAL A 398 -4.85 -12.15 6.66
C VAL A 398 -3.86 -13.31 6.52
N ASP A 399 -2.60 -12.96 6.35
CA ASP A 399 -1.48 -13.92 6.42
C ASP A 399 -1.17 -14.22 7.89
N ILE A 400 -1.33 -15.46 8.28
CA ILE A 400 -1.10 -15.97 9.63
C ILE A 400 0.14 -16.90 9.70
N GLY A 401 1.03 -16.82 8.71
CA GLY A 401 2.26 -17.60 8.67
C GLY A 401 2.13 -18.98 8.02
N VAL A 402 0.98 -19.34 7.45
CA VAL A 402 0.76 -20.58 6.69
C VAL A 402 0.71 -20.31 5.19
N HIS A 403 0.77 -21.39 4.36
CA HIS A 403 0.83 -21.26 2.88
C HIS A 403 -0.44 -20.68 2.21
N GLN A 404 -1.41 -20.23 2.97
CA GLN A 404 -2.68 -19.73 2.48
C GLN A 404 -3.20 -18.64 3.41
N ASP A 405 -3.59 -17.49 2.84
CA ASP A 405 -4.23 -16.42 3.60
C ASP A 405 -5.60 -16.88 4.12
N GLY A 406 -5.90 -16.53 5.35
CA GLY A 406 -7.22 -16.72 5.93
C GLY A 406 -8.13 -15.53 5.62
N LEU A 407 -9.44 -15.79 5.57
CA LEU A 407 -10.45 -14.77 5.38
C LEU A 407 -11.14 -14.43 6.70
N VAL A 408 -11.08 -13.16 7.09
CA VAL A 408 -11.97 -12.57 8.09
C VAL A 408 -13.15 -11.94 7.36
N HIS A 409 -14.33 -12.56 7.45
CA HIS A 409 -15.54 -12.01 6.83
C HIS A 409 -15.93 -10.68 7.49
N ILE A 410 -16.57 -9.77 6.75
CA ILE A 410 -16.98 -8.45 7.25
C ILE A 410 -17.73 -8.50 8.58
N SER A 411 -18.58 -9.51 8.80
CA SER A 411 -19.30 -9.71 10.06
C SER A 411 -18.42 -10.17 11.23
N ALA A 412 -17.19 -10.62 10.96
CA ALA A 412 -16.23 -11.11 11.95
C ALA A 412 -15.08 -10.12 12.22
N LEU A 413 -15.10 -8.93 11.60
CA LEU A 413 -14.10 -7.88 11.81
C LEU A 413 -14.30 -7.13 13.13
N SER A 414 -15.56 -6.90 13.53
CA SER A 414 -15.89 -6.12 14.72
C SER A 414 -17.21 -6.62 15.34
N HIS A 415 -17.44 -6.29 16.62
CA HIS A 415 -18.72 -6.48 17.30
C HIS A 415 -19.79 -5.49 16.84
N THR A 416 -19.38 -4.34 16.33
CA THR A 416 -20.27 -3.33 15.75
C THR A 416 -20.49 -3.61 14.27
N PHE A 417 -21.63 -3.13 13.73
CA PHE A 417 -21.90 -3.26 12.30
C PHE A 417 -20.86 -2.47 11.49
N VAL A 418 -20.15 -3.16 10.63
CA VAL A 418 -19.16 -2.60 9.72
C VAL A 418 -19.78 -2.48 8.33
N LYS A 419 -19.76 -1.27 7.76
CA LYS A 419 -20.28 -1.02 6.42
C LYS A 419 -19.21 -1.26 5.36
N ASP A 420 -17.99 -0.83 5.64
CA ASP A 420 -16.82 -1.04 4.78
C ASP A 420 -15.68 -1.63 5.65
N PRO A 421 -15.13 -2.80 5.30
CA PRO A 421 -13.99 -3.39 6.00
C PRO A 421 -12.79 -2.45 6.16
N ARG A 422 -12.58 -1.50 5.24
CA ARG A 422 -11.49 -0.52 5.27
C ARG A 422 -11.60 0.50 6.39
N GLU A 423 -12.78 0.64 7.01
CA GLU A 423 -12.96 1.47 8.22
C GLU A 423 -12.34 0.80 9.46
N VAL A 424 -12.13 -0.51 9.43
CA VAL A 424 -11.65 -1.32 10.56
C VAL A 424 -10.20 -1.74 10.38
N VAL A 425 -9.83 -2.20 9.17
CA VAL A 425 -8.50 -2.72 8.86
C VAL A 425 -8.01 -2.24 7.50
N LYS A 426 -6.69 -2.12 7.37
CA LYS A 426 -6.00 -1.77 6.11
C LYS A 426 -4.96 -2.82 5.77
N ALA A 427 -4.59 -2.91 4.50
CA ALA A 427 -3.47 -3.74 4.09
C ALA A 427 -2.18 -3.33 4.83
N GLY A 428 -1.47 -4.31 5.36
CA GLY A 428 -0.28 -4.10 6.20
C GLY A 428 -0.56 -4.00 7.71
N ASP A 429 -1.80 -3.90 8.16
CA ASP A 429 -2.13 -3.90 9.58
C ASP A 429 -1.80 -5.26 10.21
N ILE A 430 -1.27 -5.22 11.44
CA ILE A 430 -1.05 -6.41 12.25
C ILE A 430 -2.28 -6.60 13.15
N VAL A 431 -2.93 -7.74 13.00
CA VAL A 431 -4.18 -8.04 13.69
C VAL A 431 -4.09 -9.37 14.43
N LYS A 432 -4.78 -9.47 15.56
CA LYS A 432 -5.00 -10.75 16.23
C LYS A 432 -6.26 -11.39 15.67
N VAL A 433 -6.13 -12.64 15.24
CA VAL A 433 -7.22 -13.41 14.66
C VAL A 433 -7.37 -14.76 15.33
N LYS A 434 -8.59 -15.23 15.42
CA LYS A 434 -8.93 -16.57 15.91
C LYS A 434 -9.30 -17.46 14.74
N VAL A 435 -8.73 -18.64 14.68
CA VAL A 435 -9.05 -19.65 13.66
C VAL A 435 -10.44 -20.23 13.96
N MET A 436 -11.38 -20.04 13.03
CA MET A 436 -12.74 -20.51 13.16
C MET A 436 -12.96 -21.84 12.46
N GLU A 437 -12.44 -21.95 11.24
CA GLU A 437 -12.60 -23.11 10.38
C GLU A 437 -11.36 -23.32 9.51
N VAL A 438 -10.99 -24.58 9.26
CA VAL A 438 -9.92 -24.95 8.34
C VAL A 438 -10.43 -26.02 7.37
N ASP A 439 -10.63 -25.64 6.11
CA ASP A 439 -11.03 -26.53 5.01
C ASP A 439 -9.79 -26.89 4.17
N ILE A 440 -9.13 -27.97 4.56
CA ILE A 440 -7.90 -28.44 3.89
C ILE A 440 -8.14 -28.81 2.41
N PRO A 441 -9.22 -29.54 2.01
CA PRO A 441 -9.50 -29.84 0.62
C PRO A 441 -9.68 -28.62 -0.27
N ARG A 442 -10.33 -27.58 0.26
CA ARG A 442 -10.57 -26.34 -0.51
C ARG A 442 -9.52 -25.26 -0.26
N LYS A 443 -8.53 -25.54 0.59
CA LYS A 443 -7.49 -24.59 1.00
C LYS A 443 -8.09 -23.27 1.50
N ARG A 444 -9.07 -23.33 2.39
CA ARG A 444 -9.74 -22.16 2.97
C ARG A 444 -9.56 -22.15 4.47
N ILE A 445 -9.31 -20.96 5.01
CA ILE A 445 -9.20 -20.69 6.43
C ILE A 445 -10.20 -19.59 6.76
N GLY A 446 -11.15 -19.89 7.64
CA GLY A 446 -12.06 -18.92 8.23
C GLY A 446 -11.46 -18.35 9.51
N LEU A 447 -11.37 -17.02 9.58
CA LEU A 447 -10.80 -16.28 10.70
C LEU A 447 -11.84 -15.33 11.30
N SER A 448 -11.67 -14.99 12.59
CA SER A 448 -12.42 -13.91 13.24
C SER A 448 -11.47 -13.00 14.03
N MET A 449 -11.70 -11.70 13.98
CA MET A 449 -11.05 -10.72 14.85
C MET A 449 -11.78 -10.59 16.20
N ARG A 450 -12.98 -11.16 16.31
CA ARG A 450 -13.73 -11.22 17.57
C ARG A 450 -13.25 -12.42 18.40
N MET A 451 -12.57 -12.16 19.49
CA MET A 451 -11.93 -13.20 20.31
C MET A 451 -12.92 -14.08 21.07
N ASP A 452 -14.14 -13.63 21.24
CA ASP A 452 -15.26 -14.35 21.89
C ASP A 452 -16.01 -15.31 20.95
N ASP A 453 -15.81 -15.22 19.62
CA ASP A 453 -16.40 -16.16 18.66
C ASP A 453 -15.94 -17.58 18.97
N GLN A 454 -16.87 -18.54 18.93
CA GLN A 454 -16.57 -19.94 19.15
C GLN A 454 -16.47 -20.71 17.82
N PRO A 455 -15.42 -21.52 17.62
CA PRO A 455 -15.30 -22.37 16.45
C PRO A 455 -16.48 -23.34 16.34
N GLY A 456 -17.02 -23.47 15.11
CA GLY A 456 -18.16 -24.36 14.85
C GLY A 456 -19.54 -23.79 15.16
N ALA A 457 -19.65 -22.58 15.68
CA ALA A 457 -20.91 -21.87 15.73
C ALA A 457 -21.26 -21.36 14.33
N GLU A 458 -22.22 -21.98 13.67
CA GLU A 458 -22.78 -21.48 12.42
C GLU A 458 -23.19 -20.02 12.62
N THR A 459 -22.53 -19.10 11.93
CA THR A 459 -23.03 -17.73 11.79
C THR A 459 -24.33 -17.81 10.99
N GLN A 460 -25.45 -17.91 11.70
CA GLN A 460 -26.77 -17.80 11.11
C GLN A 460 -26.88 -16.39 10.51
N ALA A 461 -26.55 -16.27 9.23
CA ALA A 461 -27.02 -15.17 8.42
C ALA A 461 -28.56 -15.27 8.43
N LYS A 462 -29.22 -14.38 9.18
CA LYS A 462 -30.67 -14.24 9.12
C LYS A 462 -31.07 -14.03 7.68
N PRO A 463 -31.85 -14.95 7.06
CA PRO A 463 -32.38 -14.70 5.72
C PRO A 463 -33.38 -13.55 5.81
N ALA A 464 -33.24 -12.58 4.94
CA ALA A 464 -34.23 -11.54 4.70
C ALA A 464 -35.59 -12.23 4.38
N ARG A 465 -36.59 -11.99 5.22
CA ARG A 465 -37.99 -12.40 4.99
C ARG A 465 -38.55 -11.75 3.75
N GLY A 466 -39.08 -12.55 2.86
CA GLY A 466 -39.99 -12.07 1.80
C GLY A 466 -40.30 -13.13 0.76
N ALA A 467 -41.41 -13.85 0.98
CA ALA A 467 -42.40 -14.38 0.04
C ALA A 467 -41.88 -15.14 -1.22
N ASP A 468 -42.42 -16.18 -1.70
CA ASP A 468 -43.69 -16.86 -1.55
C ASP A 468 -43.59 -18.26 -2.19
N ARG A 469 -44.48 -19.13 -1.75
CA ARG A 469 -44.63 -20.51 -2.21
C ARG A 469 -45.15 -20.56 -3.63
N ASN A 470 -44.62 -21.39 -4.52
CA ASN A 470 -45.47 -22.34 -5.20
C ASN A 470 -44.70 -23.54 -5.78
N ALA A 471 -45.31 -24.69 -5.68
CA ALA A 471 -44.82 -25.98 -6.06
C ALA A 471 -45.00 -26.28 -7.55
N GLY A 472 -44.12 -27.11 -8.15
CA GLY A 472 -44.33 -27.69 -9.45
C GLY A 472 -43.23 -28.69 -9.83
N ARG A 473 -43.55 -30.00 -9.71
CA ARG A 473 -42.77 -31.18 -10.12
C ARG A 473 -42.41 -31.23 -11.60
N SER A 474 -41.21 -31.72 -11.93
CA SER A 474 -40.88 -32.89 -12.80
C SER A 474 -39.49 -32.67 -13.39
N GLY A 475 -38.50 -33.57 -13.14
CA GLY A 475 -38.31 -34.76 -13.93
C GLY A 475 -37.19 -34.63 -14.92
N GLY A 476 -35.96 -35.12 -14.57
CA GLY A 476 -35.08 -35.86 -15.46
C GLY A 476 -34.13 -35.13 -16.41
N ARG A 477 -32.87 -35.26 -16.16
CA ARG A 477 -31.73 -35.78 -16.97
C ARG A 477 -30.41 -35.04 -16.77
N LYS A 478 -29.43 -35.78 -16.30
CA LYS A 478 -28.01 -35.38 -16.44
C LYS A 478 -27.60 -35.31 -17.91
N PRO A 479 -26.68 -34.44 -18.26
CA PRO A 479 -25.42 -34.93 -18.80
C PRO A 479 -24.18 -34.29 -18.16
N GLN A 480 -23.09 -35.04 -18.27
CA GLN A 480 -21.73 -34.77 -17.86
C GLN A 480 -21.06 -33.67 -18.71
N GLY A 481 -20.09 -33.01 -18.09
CA GLY A 481 -18.83 -32.65 -18.75
C GLY A 481 -18.59 -31.14 -18.95
N GLY A 482 -17.50 -30.63 -18.36
CA GLY A 482 -16.64 -29.64 -18.99
C GLY A 482 -16.60 -28.23 -18.39
N GLN A 483 -15.50 -27.95 -17.70
CA GLN A 483 -14.77 -26.68 -17.60
C GLN A 483 -15.54 -25.34 -17.66
N GLY A 484 -15.49 -24.57 -16.55
CA GLY A 484 -15.98 -23.20 -16.53
C GLY A 484 -15.85 -22.51 -15.17
N GLN A 485 -14.62 -22.25 -14.72
CA GLN A 485 -14.37 -21.59 -13.43
C GLN A 485 -14.30 -20.03 -13.48
N ALA A 486 -14.61 -19.42 -14.63
CA ALA A 486 -14.50 -17.96 -14.81
C ALA A 486 -15.84 -17.20 -14.75
N GLN A 487 -16.99 -17.88 -14.69
CA GLN A 487 -18.29 -17.20 -14.78
C GLN A 487 -18.96 -16.79 -13.46
N GLY A 488 -18.45 -17.23 -12.32
CA GLY A 488 -19.08 -16.95 -11.00
C GLY A 488 -18.87 -15.53 -10.46
N ALA A 489 -17.72 -14.92 -10.75
CA ALA A 489 -17.37 -13.60 -10.19
C ALA A 489 -18.13 -12.44 -10.91
N MET A 490 -18.34 -12.58 -12.21
CA MET A 490 -19.05 -11.57 -13.01
C MET A 490 -20.54 -11.48 -12.67
N ALA A 491 -21.17 -12.63 -12.35
CA ALA A 491 -22.57 -12.67 -11.94
C ALA A 491 -22.80 -11.99 -10.56
N GLY A 492 -21.82 -12.05 -9.66
CA GLY A 492 -21.86 -11.37 -8.35
C GLY A 492 -21.74 -9.85 -8.48
N ALA A 493 -20.83 -9.36 -9.29
CA ALA A 493 -20.65 -7.93 -9.55
C ALA A 493 -21.86 -7.30 -10.25
N LEU A 494 -22.46 -8.02 -11.21
CA LEU A 494 -23.66 -7.58 -11.91
C LEU A 494 -24.89 -7.50 -10.98
N ALA A 495 -25.03 -8.46 -10.06
CA ALA A 495 -26.11 -8.45 -9.07
C ALA A 495 -26.00 -7.29 -8.08
N GLN A 496 -24.78 -6.92 -7.70
CA GLN A 496 -24.52 -5.80 -6.81
C GLN A 496 -24.74 -4.43 -7.48
N ALA A 497 -24.33 -4.28 -8.73
CA ALA A 497 -24.58 -3.08 -9.53
C ALA A 497 -26.08 -2.84 -9.75
N LEU A 498 -26.84 -3.89 -10.00
CA LEU A 498 -28.32 -3.82 -10.12
C LEU A 498 -29.02 -3.48 -8.79
N ALA A 499 -28.45 -3.90 -7.66
CA ALA A 499 -29.00 -3.58 -6.33
C ALA A 499 -28.76 -2.11 -5.95
N SER A 500 -27.61 -1.54 -6.31
CA SER A 500 -27.30 -0.12 -6.07
C SER A 500 -28.07 0.82 -6.99
N ALA A 501 -28.26 0.47 -8.25
CA ALA A 501 -29.09 1.25 -9.18
C ALA A 501 -30.58 1.34 -8.74
N ARG A 502 -31.10 0.30 -8.09
CA ARG A 502 -32.46 0.32 -7.50
C ARG A 502 -32.61 1.22 -6.27
N LYS A 503 -31.54 1.55 -5.57
CA LYS A 503 -31.55 2.41 -4.38
C LYS A 503 -31.49 3.91 -4.71
N ASN A 504 -30.91 4.28 -5.85
CA ASN A 504 -30.73 5.68 -6.24
C ASN A 504 -31.84 6.22 -7.18
N GLY A 505 -32.86 5.42 -7.44
CA GLY A 505 -34.00 5.76 -8.30
C GLY A 505 -35.31 5.92 -7.53
N ARG A 506 -35.23 6.49 -6.30
CA ARG A 506 -36.43 7.01 -5.59
C ARG A 506 -36.15 8.38 -5.02
#